data_b2874e2187cdc786573e0f6218a72024
#
_entry.id   b2874e2187cdc786573e0f6218a72024
#
_cell.length_a   1.000
_cell.length_b   1.000
_cell.length_c   1.000
_cell.angle_alpha   90.00
_cell.angle_beta   90.00
_cell.angle_gamma   90.00
#
_symmetry.space_group_name_H-M   'P 1'
#
loop_
_entity.id
_entity.type
_entity.pdbx_description
1 polymer ?
#
loop_
_entity_poly.entity_id
_entity_poly.type
_entity_poly.pdbx_seq_one_letter_code
_entity_poly.pdbx_strand_id
1 'polypeptide(L)'
;MMTNTVALQKCYEYNFEEVYKSIISLLELVPPPDFKGKTVLLKPNILYPKKPELAVCTHPVVVGAVVKAFVEKGAGKVLVGEAPAIANSTYAAKTVGMYDQVVANGGEWADFSKSVEVPCPDGKIVKKFNFAEPFLQADLVVSLSKLKSHQFMSYTGAMKNLFGLIVGLEKAEQHYRFPNKETFGEFLTDLNVTANVQYAIMDAIVGMDGPGGPGSGNPIKLNFLAASDNILALDWKCASLVGYNPHRIPNLESALKRGVWLSSEKDITTVGENESNCKCPNFKIVKNPSKTLQIMIPGWVNFIAKKFFEKTPRFNPKKCVRCGRCKQICPAHIIELNGKNKTANLTDKSKCLHCFCCHEICPEDAIKLKRF
;
A
#
# COMPACT_ATOMS: atom_id res chain seq x y z
N MET A 1 -0.80 -13.30 22.18
CA MET A 1 -1.79 -12.21 21.98
C MET A 1 -1.07 -11.04 21.34
N MET A 2 -1.68 -10.32 20.40
CA MET A 2 -1.13 -9.07 19.86
C MET A 2 -1.05 -8.03 20.98
N THR A 3 0.04 -7.25 20.99
CA THR A 3 0.28 -6.30 22.09
C THR A 3 -0.36 -4.93 21.87
N ASN A 4 -0.89 -4.68 20.66
CA ASN A 4 -1.34 -3.35 20.20
C ASN A 4 -0.28 -2.26 20.34
N THR A 5 0.99 -2.66 20.43
CA THR A 5 2.11 -1.75 20.63
C THR A 5 2.72 -1.36 19.28
N VAL A 6 2.96 -0.08 19.09
CA VAL A 6 3.66 0.46 17.94
C VAL A 6 5.03 0.97 18.37
N ALA A 7 6.09 0.37 17.88
CA ALA A 7 7.45 0.86 18.07
C ALA A 7 7.75 1.95 17.03
N LEU A 8 8.34 3.05 17.48
CA LEU A 8 8.83 4.14 16.64
C LEU A 8 10.34 4.29 16.81
N GLN A 9 11.06 4.49 15.70
CA GLN A 9 12.49 4.72 15.69
C GLN A 9 12.86 5.82 14.71
N LYS A 10 13.63 6.82 15.14
CA LYS A 10 14.17 7.84 14.21
C LYS A 10 15.17 7.21 13.26
N CYS A 11 15.07 7.60 11.98
CA CYS A 11 16.00 7.23 10.94
C CYS A 11 15.95 8.34 9.88
N TYR A 12 17.08 8.97 9.61
CA TYR A 12 17.10 10.21 8.80
C TYR A 12 17.44 9.98 7.35
N GLU A 13 18.20 8.93 7.06
CA GLU A 13 18.73 8.64 5.73
C GLU A 13 18.68 7.13 5.42
N TYR A 14 18.73 6.81 4.13
CA TYR A 14 18.84 5.42 3.69
C TYR A 14 20.29 4.93 3.70
N ASN A 15 21.01 5.23 4.81
CA ASN A 15 22.30 4.59 5.09
C ASN A 15 22.03 3.17 5.63
N PHE A 16 22.70 2.17 5.08
CA PHE A 16 22.41 0.76 5.43
C PHE A 16 22.61 0.49 6.92
N GLU A 17 23.70 0.95 7.51
CA GLU A 17 24.01 0.70 8.93
C GLU A 17 23.04 1.42 9.87
N GLU A 18 22.64 2.66 9.54
CA GLU A 18 21.64 3.40 10.31
C GLU A 18 20.27 2.70 10.25
N VAL A 19 19.82 2.30 9.05
CA VAL A 19 18.57 1.58 8.85
C VAL A 19 18.60 0.25 9.55
N TYR A 20 19.70 -0.52 9.45
CA TYR A 20 19.84 -1.82 10.07
C TYR A 20 19.76 -1.72 11.61
N LYS A 21 20.48 -0.78 12.23
CA LYS A 21 20.39 -0.52 13.69
C LYS A 21 18.97 -0.15 14.10
N SER A 22 18.31 0.68 13.32
CA SER A 22 16.91 1.07 13.58
C SER A 22 15.96 -0.12 13.49
N ILE A 23 16.14 -1.02 12.50
CA ILE A 23 15.36 -2.26 12.38
C ILE A 23 15.59 -3.18 13.59
N ILE A 24 16.83 -3.39 14.00
CA ILE A 24 17.14 -4.20 15.20
C ILE A 24 16.44 -3.65 16.43
N SER A 25 16.51 -2.33 16.65
CA SER A 25 15.82 -1.67 17.77
C SER A 25 14.30 -1.88 17.71
N LEU A 26 13.67 -1.76 16.53
CA LEU A 26 12.23 -2.02 16.38
C LEU A 26 11.86 -3.46 16.72
N LEU A 27 12.66 -4.45 16.27
CA LEU A 27 12.45 -5.87 16.57
C LEU A 27 12.66 -6.23 18.04
N GLU A 28 13.44 -5.43 18.77
CA GLU A 28 13.63 -5.58 20.23
C GLU A 28 12.49 -4.95 21.02
N LEU A 29 12.01 -3.78 20.58
CA LEU A 29 10.91 -3.05 21.23
C LEU A 29 9.56 -3.76 21.08
N VAL A 30 9.30 -4.30 19.89
CA VAL A 30 8.11 -5.10 19.58
C VAL A 30 8.57 -6.34 18.81
N PRO A 31 8.87 -7.44 19.50
CA PRO A 31 9.34 -8.66 18.84
C PRO A 31 8.27 -9.26 17.92
N PRO A 32 8.66 -9.72 16.70
CA PRO A 32 7.78 -10.51 15.86
C PRO A 32 7.49 -11.87 16.53
N PRO A 33 6.45 -12.60 16.09
CA PRO A 33 6.24 -13.99 16.49
C PRO A 33 7.49 -14.83 16.23
N ASP A 34 7.62 -15.95 16.95
CA ASP A 34 8.76 -16.85 16.78
C ASP A 34 8.91 -17.33 15.34
N PHE A 35 10.10 -17.09 14.78
CA PHE A 35 10.44 -17.41 13.39
C PHE A 35 11.76 -18.18 13.25
N LYS A 36 12.39 -18.57 14.38
CA LYS A 36 13.66 -19.31 14.32
C LYS A 36 13.49 -20.63 13.60
N GLY A 37 14.35 -20.88 12.63
CA GLY A 37 14.31 -22.07 11.78
C GLY A 37 13.15 -22.11 10.78
N LYS A 38 12.28 -21.10 10.74
CA LYS A 38 11.07 -21.05 9.90
C LYS A 38 11.31 -20.26 8.62
N THR A 39 10.39 -20.44 7.67
CA THR A 39 10.32 -19.64 6.44
C THR A 39 9.58 -18.32 6.70
N VAL A 40 10.26 -17.20 6.50
CA VAL A 40 9.71 -15.86 6.62
C VAL A 40 9.50 -15.27 5.24
N LEU A 41 8.29 -14.80 4.94
CA LEU A 41 8.00 -14.04 3.73
C LEU A 41 7.94 -12.54 4.07
N LEU A 42 8.87 -11.78 3.54
CA LEU A 42 8.86 -10.32 3.60
C LEU A 42 8.14 -9.79 2.35
N LYS A 43 7.06 -9.06 2.56
CA LYS A 43 6.27 -8.49 1.47
C LYS A 43 6.47 -6.98 1.38
N PRO A 44 7.43 -6.49 0.55
CA PRO A 44 7.61 -5.07 0.30
C PRO A 44 6.45 -4.48 -0.51
N ASN A 45 6.51 -3.19 -0.77
CA ASN A 45 5.63 -2.51 -1.71
C ASN A 45 6.37 -2.19 -3.00
N ILE A 46 5.92 -2.74 -4.12
CA ILE A 46 6.34 -2.33 -5.47
C ILE A 46 5.07 -2.06 -6.28
N LEU A 47 4.64 -0.82 -6.33
CA LEU A 47 3.48 -0.45 -7.14
C LEU A 47 3.84 -0.53 -8.63
N TYR A 48 4.96 0.09 -8.97
CA TYR A 48 5.52 0.17 -10.31
C TYR A 48 7.03 0.50 -10.20
N PRO A 49 7.89 -0.07 -11.07
CA PRO A 49 9.33 0.16 -10.99
C PRO A 49 9.67 1.63 -11.31
N LYS A 50 9.85 2.43 -10.28
CA LYS A 50 10.36 3.81 -10.31
C LYS A 50 11.58 3.91 -9.40
N LYS A 51 12.41 4.93 -9.65
CA LYS A 51 13.59 5.21 -8.81
C LYS A 51 13.20 5.32 -7.33
N PRO A 52 13.98 4.76 -6.41
CA PRO A 52 13.68 4.75 -4.96
C PRO A 52 13.43 6.14 -4.37
N GLU A 53 14.13 7.18 -4.89
CA GLU A 53 14.02 8.56 -4.42
C GLU A 53 12.62 9.16 -4.62
N LEU A 54 11.82 8.57 -5.51
CA LEU A 54 10.42 8.99 -5.74
C LEU A 54 9.45 8.44 -4.69
N ALA A 55 9.93 7.63 -3.74
CA ALA A 55 9.15 7.05 -2.65
C ALA A 55 7.89 6.28 -3.11
N VAL A 56 7.90 5.73 -4.33
CA VAL A 56 6.80 4.91 -4.87
C VAL A 56 6.80 3.51 -4.29
N CYS A 57 7.99 2.97 -3.98
CA CYS A 57 8.21 1.62 -3.45
C CYS A 57 8.81 1.68 -2.05
N THR A 58 8.75 0.58 -1.30
CA THR A 58 9.60 0.41 -0.12
C THR A 58 11.06 0.56 -0.56
N HIS A 59 11.86 1.29 0.21
CA HIS A 59 13.23 1.56 -0.20
C HIS A 59 14.08 0.28 -0.16
N PRO A 60 14.90 -0.01 -1.17
CA PRO A 60 15.72 -1.23 -1.22
C PRO A 60 16.59 -1.45 0.01
N VAL A 61 17.19 -0.40 0.55
CA VAL A 61 18.01 -0.45 1.77
C VAL A 61 17.20 -0.93 2.97
N VAL A 62 15.94 -0.51 3.12
CA VAL A 62 15.06 -1.00 4.20
C VAL A 62 14.81 -2.49 4.02
N VAL A 63 14.51 -2.93 2.79
CA VAL A 63 14.27 -4.35 2.51
C VAL A 63 15.52 -5.18 2.82
N GLY A 64 16.70 -4.78 2.35
CA GLY A 64 17.96 -5.45 2.64
C GLY A 64 18.27 -5.52 4.14
N ALA A 65 18.08 -4.42 4.87
CA ALA A 65 18.29 -4.37 6.31
C ALA A 65 17.35 -5.31 7.09
N VAL A 66 16.07 -5.40 6.66
CA VAL A 66 15.13 -6.35 7.26
C VAL A 66 15.50 -7.78 6.92
N VAL A 67 15.89 -8.09 5.67
CA VAL A 67 16.38 -9.43 5.29
C VAL A 67 17.54 -9.84 6.19
N LYS A 68 18.57 -9.00 6.31
CA LYS A 68 19.74 -9.25 7.17
C LYS A 68 19.31 -9.51 8.60
N ALA A 69 18.44 -8.69 9.17
CA ALA A 69 17.98 -8.82 10.54
C ALA A 69 17.28 -10.17 10.80
N PHE A 70 16.41 -10.62 9.89
CA PHE A 70 15.73 -11.91 10.03
C PHE A 70 16.69 -13.09 9.85
N VAL A 71 17.62 -13.03 8.90
CA VAL A 71 18.65 -14.05 8.69
C VAL A 71 19.53 -14.19 9.93
N GLU A 72 20.09 -13.08 10.44
CA GLU A 72 20.99 -13.10 11.61
C GLU A 72 20.29 -13.48 12.91
N LYS A 73 18.98 -13.20 13.03
CA LYS A 73 18.18 -13.62 14.19
C LYS A 73 17.67 -15.08 14.07
N GLY A 74 18.05 -15.81 13.01
CA GLY A 74 17.87 -17.26 12.91
C GLY A 74 16.65 -17.73 12.12
N ALA A 75 16.11 -16.92 11.19
CA ALA A 75 15.15 -17.44 10.22
C ALA A 75 15.79 -18.59 9.41
N GLY A 76 15.04 -19.68 9.18
CA GLY A 76 15.52 -20.78 8.38
C GLY A 76 15.63 -20.44 6.88
N LYS A 77 14.69 -19.62 6.42
CA LYS A 77 14.65 -19.07 5.06
C LYS A 77 13.96 -17.70 5.06
N VAL A 78 14.50 -16.75 4.30
CA VAL A 78 13.88 -15.44 4.10
C VAL A 78 13.53 -15.27 2.62
N LEU A 79 12.24 -15.31 2.33
CA LEU A 79 11.67 -15.04 1.01
C LEU A 79 11.24 -13.57 0.93
N VAL A 80 11.47 -12.94 -0.23
CA VAL A 80 10.97 -11.59 -0.50
C VAL A 80 10.21 -11.60 -1.82
N GLY A 81 9.00 -11.05 -1.85
CA GLY A 81 8.22 -11.05 -3.08
C GLY A 81 7.11 -10.01 -3.12
N GLU A 82 6.73 -9.63 -4.33
CA GLU A 82 5.63 -8.71 -4.65
C GLU A 82 5.09 -9.03 -6.04
N ALA A 83 3.81 -8.82 -6.26
CA ALA A 83 3.17 -8.93 -7.57
C ALA A 83 2.74 -7.53 -8.09
N PRO A 84 3.56 -6.77 -8.80
CA PRO A 84 3.13 -5.56 -9.47
C PRO A 84 2.01 -5.86 -10.48
N ALA A 85 1.07 -4.90 -10.69
CA ALA A 85 -0.12 -5.19 -11.50
C ALA A 85 0.17 -5.52 -12.98
N ILE A 86 1.21 -4.95 -13.56
CA ILE A 86 1.54 -5.12 -15.00
C ILE A 86 2.98 -5.61 -15.21
N ALA A 87 3.91 -5.27 -14.33
CA ALA A 87 5.31 -5.63 -14.49
C ALA A 87 5.58 -7.06 -13.97
N ASN A 88 6.54 -7.74 -14.59
CA ASN A 88 7.08 -8.96 -14.00
C ASN A 88 7.75 -8.64 -12.65
N SER A 89 7.52 -9.47 -11.64
CA SER A 89 7.98 -9.28 -10.26
C SER A 89 9.49 -9.10 -10.16
N THR A 90 10.26 -10.04 -10.72
CA THR A 90 11.72 -10.00 -10.69
C THR A 90 12.29 -8.81 -11.47
N TYR A 91 11.72 -8.51 -12.64
CA TYR A 91 12.12 -7.33 -13.41
C TYR A 91 11.90 -6.03 -12.63
N ALA A 92 10.74 -5.91 -11.97
CA ALA A 92 10.43 -4.74 -11.16
C ALA A 92 11.41 -4.60 -9.98
N ALA A 93 11.70 -5.70 -9.28
CA ALA A 93 12.65 -5.72 -8.17
C ALA A 93 14.08 -5.33 -8.58
N LYS A 94 14.57 -5.87 -9.70
CA LYS A 94 15.88 -5.50 -10.27
C LYS A 94 15.93 -4.03 -10.67
N THR A 95 14.87 -3.53 -11.31
CA THR A 95 14.82 -2.12 -11.76
C THR A 95 14.89 -1.13 -10.61
N VAL A 96 14.31 -1.46 -9.45
CA VAL A 96 14.38 -0.58 -8.26
C VAL A 96 15.59 -0.87 -7.37
N GLY A 97 16.44 -1.84 -7.70
CA GLY A 97 17.62 -2.24 -6.91
C GLY A 97 17.27 -3.08 -5.67
N MET A 98 16.03 -3.54 -5.54
CA MET A 98 15.59 -4.33 -4.39
C MET A 98 16.10 -5.77 -4.45
N TYR A 99 16.13 -6.37 -5.64
CA TYR A 99 16.61 -7.73 -5.85
C TYR A 99 18.05 -7.92 -5.33
N ASP A 100 18.94 -7.00 -5.67
CA ASP A 100 20.35 -7.08 -5.28
C ASP A 100 20.51 -6.94 -3.77
N GLN A 101 19.72 -6.06 -3.13
CA GLN A 101 19.71 -5.91 -1.67
C GLN A 101 19.22 -7.19 -0.96
N VAL A 102 18.23 -7.87 -1.53
CA VAL A 102 17.71 -9.14 -0.97
C VAL A 102 18.80 -10.21 -1.02
N VAL A 103 19.40 -10.44 -2.19
CA VAL A 103 20.41 -11.50 -2.38
C VAL A 103 21.68 -11.21 -1.57
N ALA A 104 22.16 -9.96 -1.58
CA ALA A 104 23.35 -9.57 -0.83
C ALA A 104 23.24 -9.76 0.68
N ASN A 105 22.03 -9.78 1.22
CA ASN A 105 21.76 -9.95 2.66
C ASN A 105 21.22 -11.33 3.04
N GLY A 106 21.34 -12.33 2.15
CA GLY A 106 21.01 -13.74 2.42
C GLY A 106 19.54 -14.13 2.23
N GLY A 107 18.73 -13.27 1.60
CA GLY A 107 17.35 -13.60 1.21
C GLY A 107 17.24 -14.15 -0.21
N GLU A 108 16.06 -14.65 -0.55
CA GLU A 108 15.70 -15.15 -1.86
C GLU A 108 14.50 -14.36 -2.42
N TRP A 109 14.56 -13.98 -3.71
CA TRP A 109 13.41 -13.39 -4.37
C TRP A 109 12.42 -14.46 -4.80
N ALA A 110 11.20 -14.41 -4.27
CA ALA A 110 10.14 -15.37 -4.53
C ALA A 110 9.35 -15.04 -5.82
N ASP A 111 8.92 -16.08 -6.53
CA ASP A 111 8.09 -15.94 -7.74
C ASP A 111 6.62 -15.70 -7.37
N PHE A 112 6.14 -14.50 -7.61
CA PHE A 112 4.74 -14.08 -7.41
C PHE A 112 3.92 -14.14 -8.71
N SER A 113 4.26 -15.03 -9.65
CA SER A 113 3.54 -15.16 -10.94
C SER A 113 2.33 -16.10 -10.85
N LYS A 114 2.33 -17.02 -9.89
CA LYS A 114 1.25 -18.00 -9.68
C LYS A 114 0.45 -17.66 -8.43
N SER A 115 -0.82 -18.01 -8.45
CA SER A 115 -1.72 -17.84 -7.30
C SER A 115 -2.42 -19.14 -6.93
N VAL A 116 -2.81 -19.23 -5.68
CA VAL A 116 -3.57 -20.34 -5.09
C VAL A 116 -4.79 -19.78 -4.41
N GLU A 117 -5.93 -20.46 -4.54
CA GLU A 117 -7.17 -20.10 -3.89
C GLU A 117 -7.07 -20.34 -2.37
N VAL A 118 -7.40 -19.32 -1.60
CA VAL A 118 -7.43 -19.35 -0.13
C VAL A 118 -8.85 -19.00 0.32
N PRO A 119 -9.53 -19.86 1.09
CA PRO A 119 -10.86 -19.59 1.61
C PRO A 119 -10.83 -18.45 2.64
N CYS A 120 -11.90 -17.66 2.67
CA CYS A 120 -12.13 -16.58 3.63
C CYS A 120 -13.50 -16.79 4.31
N PRO A 121 -13.61 -17.77 5.22
CA PRO A 121 -14.91 -18.11 5.85
C PRO A 121 -15.48 -16.93 6.64
N ASP A 122 -14.62 -16.18 7.35
CA ASP A 122 -14.97 -15.02 8.17
C ASP A 122 -15.10 -13.71 7.37
N GLY A 123 -14.90 -13.76 6.06
CA GLY A 123 -15.05 -12.62 5.19
C GLY A 123 -16.47 -12.09 5.15
N LYS A 124 -16.63 -10.77 5.25
CA LYS A 124 -17.94 -10.13 5.23
C LYS A 124 -18.53 -10.08 3.81
N ILE A 125 -17.71 -9.74 2.83
CA ILE A 125 -18.14 -9.55 1.43
C ILE A 125 -17.39 -10.44 0.43
N VAL A 126 -16.26 -11.03 0.82
CA VAL A 126 -15.49 -11.97 0.01
C VAL A 126 -15.36 -13.29 0.73
N LYS A 127 -15.52 -14.40 0.02
CA LYS A 127 -15.47 -15.76 0.60
C LYS A 127 -14.19 -16.54 0.21
N LYS A 128 -13.41 -16.01 -0.71
CA LYS A 128 -12.14 -16.60 -1.14
C LYS A 128 -11.25 -15.57 -1.84
N PHE A 129 -9.94 -15.76 -1.77
CA PHE A 129 -8.93 -14.96 -2.45
C PHE A 129 -7.99 -15.86 -3.24
N ASN A 130 -7.41 -15.33 -4.31
CA ASN A 130 -6.26 -15.93 -4.98
C ASN A 130 -4.99 -15.20 -4.52
N PHE A 131 -4.23 -15.82 -3.63
CA PHE A 131 -2.96 -15.25 -3.14
C PHE A 131 -1.78 -15.87 -3.88
N ALA A 132 -0.72 -15.08 -4.04
CA ALA A 132 0.53 -15.55 -4.61
C ALA A 132 1.04 -16.78 -3.86
N GLU A 133 1.46 -17.81 -4.60
CA GLU A 133 1.85 -19.11 -4.06
C GLU A 133 2.88 -19.05 -2.92
N PRO A 134 3.92 -18.18 -2.93
CA PRO A 134 4.89 -18.07 -1.84
C PRO A 134 4.29 -17.68 -0.50
N PHE A 135 3.10 -17.07 -0.49
CA PHE A 135 2.39 -16.74 0.75
C PHE A 135 2.06 -18.02 1.55
N LEU A 136 1.67 -19.11 0.88
CA LEU A 136 1.32 -20.37 1.54
C LEU A 136 2.53 -21.18 2.00
N GLN A 137 3.73 -20.82 1.51
CA GLN A 137 4.99 -21.48 1.88
C GLN A 137 5.62 -20.88 3.14
N ALA A 138 5.08 -19.75 3.61
CA ALA A 138 5.65 -19.00 4.72
C ALA A 138 4.98 -19.36 6.05
N ASP A 139 5.80 -19.55 7.08
CA ASP A 139 5.37 -19.71 8.47
C ASP A 139 5.05 -18.35 9.11
N LEU A 140 5.75 -17.30 8.67
CA LEU A 140 5.54 -15.91 9.09
C LEU A 140 5.54 -14.99 7.87
N VAL A 141 4.52 -14.15 7.76
CA VAL A 141 4.45 -13.10 6.73
C VAL A 141 4.62 -11.72 7.39
N VAL A 142 5.56 -10.93 6.88
CA VAL A 142 5.84 -9.57 7.34
C VAL A 142 5.50 -8.56 6.24
N SER A 143 4.63 -7.62 6.53
CA SER A 143 4.33 -6.50 5.62
C SER A 143 5.39 -5.42 5.73
N LEU A 144 6.20 -5.20 4.67
CA LEU A 144 7.17 -4.10 4.59
C LEU A 144 6.57 -2.97 3.76
N SER A 145 5.81 -2.11 4.40
CA SER A 145 5.03 -1.09 3.71
C SER A 145 5.78 0.23 3.54
N LYS A 146 5.28 1.06 2.62
CA LYS A 146 5.73 2.44 2.38
C LYS A 146 4.61 3.40 2.77
N LEU A 147 4.90 4.40 3.61
CA LEU A 147 3.93 5.42 3.98
C LEU A 147 3.64 6.36 2.80
N LYS A 148 2.41 6.33 2.28
CA LYS A 148 2.01 7.13 1.10
C LYS A 148 0.58 7.64 1.20
N SER A 149 0.33 8.82 0.60
CA SER A 149 -1.01 9.24 0.23
C SER A 149 -1.59 8.36 -0.89
N HIS A 150 -2.92 8.34 -1.04
CA HIS A 150 -3.61 7.58 -2.08
C HIS A 150 -4.87 8.29 -2.55
N GLN A 151 -5.05 8.45 -3.87
CA GLN A 151 -6.21 9.17 -4.40
C GLN A 151 -7.54 8.48 -4.08
N PHE A 152 -7.60 7.16 -4.19
CA PHE A 152 -8.83 6.41 -3.93
C PHE A 152 -9.04 6.16 -2.45
N MET A 153 -8.05 5.64 -1.72
CA MET A 153 -8.19 5.21 -0.32
C MET A 153 -7.68 6.21 0.72
N SER A 154 -7.24 7.41 0.31
CA SER A 154 -6.58 8.45 1.11
C SER A 154 -5.16 8.10 1.55
N TYR A 155 -4.93 6.94 2.09
CA TYR A 155 -3.72 6.47 2.73
C TYR A 155 -3.31 5.08 2.23
N THR A 156 -2.03 4.82 2.17
CA THR A 156 -1.43 3.51 1.92
C THR A 156 -0.44 3.21 3.04
N GLY A 157 -0.68 2.09 3.71
CA GLY A 157 0.18 1.56 4.76
C GLY A 157 0.27 0.04 4.69
N ALA A 158 0.44 -0.60 5.85
CA ALA A 158 0.68 -2.03 5.97
C ALA A 158 -0.52 -2.87 5.52
N MET A 159 -1.75 -2.49 5.90
CA MET A 159 -2.96 -3.20 5.48
C MET A 159 -3.16 -3.17 3.96
N LYS A 160 -3.05 -1.98 3.35
CA LYS A 160 -3.22 -1.88 1.89
C LYS A 160 -2.06 -2.49 1.13
N ASN A 161 -0.88 -2.61 1.72
CA ASN A 161 0.26 -3.28 1.12
C ASN A 161 -0.04 -4.74 0.78
N LEU A 162 -0.85 -5.44 1.59
CA LEU A 162 -1.23 -6.84 1.36
C LEU A 162 -2.10 -7.04 0.11
N PHE A 163 -2.65 -5.97 -0.46
CA PHE A 163 -3.30 -6.05 -1.77
C PHE A 163 -2.36 -6.58 -2.86
N GLY A 164 -1.04 -6.45 -2.67
CA GLY A 164 -0.02 -7.05 -3.52
C GLY A 164 0.12 -8.58 -3.41
N LEU A 165 -0.60 -9.27 -2.51
CA LEU A 165 -0.73 -10.73 -2.51
C LEU A 165 -1.60 -11.23 -3.66
N ILE A 166 -2.52 -10.41 -4.17
CA ILE A 166 -3.31 -10.72 -5.36
C ILE A 166 -2.42 -10.52 -6.59
N VAL A 167 -2.41 -11.50 -7.51
CA VAL A 167 -1.48 -11.50 -8.63
C VAL A 167 -2.01 -10.68 -9.82
N GLY A 168 -1.15 -9.88 -10.42
CA GLY A 168 -1.35 -9.24 -11.72
C GLY A 168 -2.61 -8.37 -11.83
N LEU A 169 -3.31 -8.50 -12.95
CA LEU A 169 -4.47 -7.69 -13.32
C LEU A 169 -5.73 -7.98 -12.48
N GLU A 170 -5.79 -9.09 -11.75
CA GLU A 170 -6.90 -9.38 -10.84
C GLU A 170 -7.12 -8.25 -9.83
N LYS A 171 -6.06 -7.51 -9.46
CA LYS A 171 -6.17 -6.27 -8.66
C LYS A 171 -7.09 -5.23 -9.29
N ALA A 172 -7.00 -5.04 -10.60
CA ALA A 172 -7.85 -4.08 -11.30
C ALA A 172 -9.31 -4.52 -11.30
N GLU A 173 -9.57 -5.81 -11.44
CA GLU A 173 -10.91 -6.40 -11.38
C GLU A 173 -11.57 -6.16 -10.02
N GLN A 174 -10.82 -6.17 -8.91
CA GLN A 174 -11.38 -5.86 -7.59
C GLN A 174 -11.89 -4.42 -7.51
N HIS A 175 -11.31 -3.47 -8.24
CA HIS A 175 -11.85 -2.11 -8.33
C HIS A 175 -13.17 -2.05 -9.13
N TYR A 176 -13.40 -2.99 -10.05
CA TYR A 176 -14.68 -3.12 -10.74
C TYR A 176 -15.75 -3.73 -9.83
N ARG A 177 -15.40 -4.80 -9.10
CA ARG A 177 -16.30 -5.47 -8.16
C ARG A 177 -16.69 -4.59 -6.97
N PHE A 178 -15.77 -3.76 -6.48
CA PHE A 178 -15.92 -2.90 -5.30
C PHE A 178 -15.62 -1.44 -5.65
N PRO A 179 -16.48 -0.77 -6.45
CA PRO A 179 -16.19 0.56 -6.99
C PRO A 179 -16.27 1.68 -5.94
N ASN A 180 -16.92 1.43 -4.80
CA ASN A 180 -17.04 2.40 -3.72
C ASN A 180 -15.89 2.23 -2.72
N LYS A 181 -15.41 3.34 -2.17
CA LYS A 181 -14.31 3.35 -1.18
C LYS A 181 -14.61 2.51 0.05
N GLU A 182 -15.84 2.55 0.51
CA GLU A 182 -16.30 1.83 1.68
C GLU A 182 -16.34 0.33 1.42
N THR A 183 -16.94 -0.11 0.31
CA THR A 183 -16.94 -1.53 -0.07
C THR A 183 -15.54 -2.02 -0.38
N PHE A 184 -14.69 -1.18 -0.97
CA PHE A 184 -13.28 -1.52 -1.17
C PHE A 184 -12.51 -1.59 0.17
N GLY A 185 -12.87 -0.76 1.15
CA GLY A 185 -12.37 -0.85 2.52
C GLY A 185 -12.73 -2.16 3.20
N GLU A 186 -13.99 -2.60 3.08
CA GLU A 186 -14.44 -3.91 3.56
C GLU A 186 -13.71 -5.07 2.87
N PHE A 187 -13.55 -4.98 1.53
CA PHE A 187 -12.76 -5.93 0.76
C PHE A 187 -11.30 -6.04 1.26
N LEU A 188 -10.64 -4.90 1.50
CA LEU A 188 -9.29 -4.88 2.06
C LEU A 188 -9.25 -5.44 3.48
N THR A 189 -10.30 -5.26 4.27
CA THR A 189 -10.39 -5.86 5.61
C THR A 189 -10.51 -7.37 5.51
N ASP A 190 -11.39 -7.91 4.65
CA ASP A 190 -11.50 -9.35 4.40
C ASP A 190 -10.17 -9.94 3.93
N LEU A 191 -9.47 -9.26 3.01
CA LEU A 191 -8.16 -9.67 2.52
C LEU A 191 -7.14 -9.78 3.67
N ASN A 192 -7.11 -8.78 4.55
CA ASN A 192 -6.19 -8.76 5.69
C ASN A 192 -6.54 -9.83 6.74
N VAL A 193 -7.82 -10.07 6.99
CA VAL A 193 -8.28 -11.17 7.86
C VAL A 193 -7.80 -12.51 7.31
N THR A 194 -7.97 -12.74 6.01
CA THR A 194 -7.54 -13.98 5.35
C THR A 194 -6.02 -14.14 5.35
N ALA A 195 -5.29 -13.05 5.09
CA ALA A 195 -3.83 -13.07 5.08
C ALA A 195 -3.24 -13.25 6.49
N ASN A 196 -3.97 -12.86 7.54
CA ASN A 196 -3.59 -13.00 8.95
C ASN A 196 -2.11 -12.63 9.23
N VAL A 197 -1.65 -11.49 8.67
CA VAL A 197 -0.27 -11.03 8.81
C VAL A 197 -0.04 -10.55 10.24
N GLN A 198 0.94 -11.12 10.92
CA GLN A 198 1.18 -10.96 12.35
C GLN A 198 2.31 -9.99 12.68
N TYR A 199 2.95 -9.39 11.68
CA TYR A 199 3.98 -8.38 11.88
C TYR A 199 4.08 -7.44 10.69
N ALA A 200 4.32 -6.18 10.96
CA ALA A 200 4.49 -5.19 9.91
C ALA A 200 5.54 -4.14 10.27
N ILE A 201 6.27 -3.69 9.25
CA ILE A 201 7.25 -2.60 9.33
C ILE A 201 6.86 -1.53 8.31
N MET A 202 6.86 -0.26 8.76
CA MET A 202 6.56 0.90 7.94
C MET A 202 7.84 1.66 7.60
N ASP A 203 8.16 1.72 6.31
CA ASP A 203 9.15 2.67 5.80
C ASP A 203 8.52 4.07 5.69
N ALA A 204 8.85 4.91 6.66
CA ALA A 204 8.49 6.31 6.76
C ALA A 204 9.74 7.21 6.88
N ILE A 205 10.91 6.80 6.36
CA ILE A 205 12.08 7.69 6.27
C ILE A 205 11.78 8.80 5.26
N VAL A 206 11.42 8.43 4.03
CA VAL A 206 10.85 9.34 3.03
C VAL A 206 9.53 8.76 2.58
N GLY A 207 8.43 9.42 2.90
CA GLY A 207 7.10 9.07 2.46
C GLY A 207 6.72 9.76 1.15
N MET A 208 5.48 9.54 0.69
CA MET A 208 4.91 10.25 -0.46
C MET A 208 3.63 10.97 -0.06
N ASP A 209 3.54 12.27 -0.30
CA ASP A 209 2.38 13.08 0.02
C ASP A 209 1.62 13.58 -1.22
N GLY A 210 0.49 14.25 -0.96
CA GLY A 210 -0.27 15.00 -1.94
C GLY A 210 -1.13 14.17 -2.90
N PRO A 211 -1.81 14.85 -3.84
CA PRO A 211 -2.87 14.25 -4.67
C PRO A 211 -2.34 13.37 -5.82
N GLY A 212 -1.05 13.20 -5.96
CA GLY A 212 -0.43 12.30 -6.94
C GLY A 212 -0.19 10.89 -6.41
N GLY A 213 -0.34 10.66 -5.10
CA GLY A 213 -0.12 9.34 -4.53
C GLY A 213 -1.13 8.28 -5.03
N PRO A 214 -0.72 7.03 -5.09
CA PRO A 214 0.55 6.44 -4.63
C PRO A 214 1.66 6.36 -5.69
N GLY A 215 1.46 6.87 -6.91
CA GLY A 215 2.39 6.69 -8.04
C GLY A 215 3.14 7.97 -8.47
N SER A 216 2.58 9.16 -8.23
CA SER A 216 3.11 10.46 -8.68
C SER A 216 2.90 11.60 -7.69
N GLY A 217 2.85 11.30 -6.39
CA GLY A 217 2.89 12.30 -5.32
C GLY A 217 4.29 12.89 -5.14
N ASN A 218 4.47 13.69 -4.09
CA ASN A 218 5.77 14.30 -3.80
C ASN A 218 6.49 13.51 -2.69
N PRO A 219 7.78 13.19 -2.85
CA PRO A 219 8.58 12.68 -1.75
C PRO A 219 8.64 13.70 -0.60
N ILE A 220 8.49 13.23 0.64
CA ILE A 220 8.56 14.05 1.85
C ILE A 220 9.34 13.32 2.94
N LYS A 221 10.30 13.98 3.56
CA LYS A 221 11.06 13.44 4.70
C LYS A 221 10.16 13.36 5.93
N LEU A 222 10.00 12.16 6.46
CA LEU A 222 9.26 11.87 7.70
C LEU A 222 10.22 11.43 8.81
N ASN A 223 11.38 10.89 8.43
CA ASN A 223 12.52 10.57 9.27
C ASN A 223 12.23 9.56 10.39
N PHE A 224 11.41 8.55 10.12
CA PHE A 224 11.19 7.47 11.06
C PHE A 224 10.89 6.12 10.38
N LEU A 225 11.10 5.05 11.12
CA LEU A 225 10.62 3.71 10.88
C LEU A 225 9.65 3.33 11.99
N ALA A 226 8.70 2.47 11.71
CA ALA A 226 7.78 1.96 12.73
C ALA A 226 7.52 0.47 12.54
N ALA A 227 7.22 -0.24 13.62
CA ALA A 227 6.87 -1.66 13.58
C ALA A 227 5.76 -1.99 14.59
N SER A 228 4.99 -3.04 14.33
CA SER A 228 3.99 -3.56 15.24
C SER A 228 3.67 -5.02 14.92
N ASP A 229 3.28 -5.78 15.94
CA ASP A 229 2.64 -7.09 15.81
C ASP A 229 1.13 -6.98 15.47
N ASN A 230 0.59 -5.76 15.43
CA ASN A 230 -0.78 -5.45 15.05
C ASN A 230 -0.79 -4.49 13.86
N ILE A 231 -1.19 -5.01 12.69
CA ILE A 231 -1.16 -4.27 11.42
C ILE A 231 -2.10 -3.06 11.42
N LEU A 232 -3.25 -3.14 12.11
CA LEU A 232 -4.19 -2.03 12.23
C LEU A 232 -3.64 -0.94 13.15
N ALA A 233 -3.04 -1.31 14.28
CA ALA A 233 -2.41 -0.37 15.21
C ALA A 233 -1.28 0.42 14.53
N LEU A 234 -0.44 -0.27 13.74
CA LEU A 234 0.62 0.36 12.97
C LEU A 234 0.08 1.41 12.00
N ASP A 235 -0.88 1.03 11.16
CA ASP A 235 -1.46 1.95 10.16
C ASP A 235 -2.21 3.10 10.83
N TRP A 236 -2.92 2.84 11.91
CA TRP A 236 -3.64 3.86 12.68
C TRP A 236 -2.69 4.93 13.22
N LYS A 237 -1.63 4.47 13.90
CA LYS A 237 -0.61 5.36 14.46
C LYS A 237 0.10 6.16 13.36
N CYS A 238 0.60 5.49 12.34
CA CYS A 238 1.34 6.14 11.25
C CYS A 238 0.47 7.15 10.48
N ALA A 239 -0.80 6.84 10.23
CA ALA A 239 -1.74 7.77 9.60
C ALA A 239 -1.98 9.02 10.48
N SER A 240 -2.13 8.84 11.80
CA SER A 240 -2.30 9.94 12.76
C SER A 240 -1.07 10.86 12.82
N LEU A 241 0.14 10.30 12.82
CA LEU A 241 1.40 11.06 12.86
C LEU A 241 1.58 12.01 11.67
N VAL A 242 1.01 11.65 10.50
CA VAL A 242 1.04 12.51 9.31
C VAL A 242 -0.24 13.32 9.10
N GLY A 243 -1.10 13.41 10.12
CA GLY A 243 -2.25 14.31 10.14
C GLY A 243 -3.54 13.78 9.50
N TYR A 244 -3.62 12.48 9.16
CA TYR A 244 -4.91 11.88 8.83
C TYR A 244 -5.76 11.67 10.09
N ASN A 245 -7.08 11.75 9.92
CA ASN A 245 -8.02 11.11 10.84
C ASN A 245 -8.25 9.68 10.37
N PRO A 246 -7.78 8.63 11.09
CA PRO A 246 -7.89 7.23 10.66
C PRO A 246 -9.33 6.77 10.45
N HIS A 247 -10.31 7.29 11.22
CA HIS A 247 -11.73 7.03 11.00
C HIS A 247 -12.25 7.43 9.60
N ARG A 248 -11.50 8.25 8.86
CA ARG A 248 -11.82 8.63 7.48
C ARG A 248 -11.08 7.81 6.43
N ILE A 249 -10.30 6.82 6.85
CA ILE A 249 -9.62 5.87 5.97
C ILE A 249 -10.44 4.59 5.94
N PRO A 250 -11.08 4.25 4.79
CA PRO A 250 -12.13 3.24 4.75
C PRO A 250 -11.76 1.86 5.31
N ASN A 251 -10.57 1.36 5.00
CA ASN A 251 -10.12 0.05 5.48
C ASN A 251 -9.75 0.05 6.97
N LEU A 252 -9.22 1.15 7.51
CA LEU A 252 -8.91 1.26 8.93
C LEU A 252 -10.20 1.34 9.75
N GLU A 253 -11.15 2.16 9.31
CA GLU A 253 -12.45 2.30 9.94
C GLU A 253 -13.26 1.00 9.86
N SER A 254 -13.22 0.28 8.73
CA SER A 254 -13.86 -1.02 8.58
C SER A 254 -13.30 -2.04 9.56
N ALA A 255 -11.97 -2.13 9.66
CA ALA A 255 -11.29 -3.07 10.55
C ALA A 255 -11.58 -2.79 12.03
N LEU A 256 -11.53 -1.52 12.44
CA LEU A 256 -11.86 -1.11 13.82
C LEU A 256 -13.32 -1.45 14.16
N LYS A 257 -14.29 -1.09 13.31
CA LYS A 257 -15.71 -1.40 13.51
C LYS A 257 -16.02 -2.89 13.61
N ARG A 258 -15.21 -3.72 12.97
CA ARG A 258 -15.33 -5.18 13.05
C ARG A 258 -14.65 -5.77 14.27
N GLY A 259 -13.89 -4.99 15.03
CA GLY A 259 -13.16 -5.46 16.21
C GLY A 259 -12.11 -6.53 15.87
N VAL A 260 -11.55 -6.53 14.65
CA VAL A 260 -10.74 -7.65 14.16
C VAL A 260 -9.39 -7.73 14.89
N TRP A 261 -8.72 -6.58 15.06
CA TRP A 261 -7.40 -6.52 15.71
C TRP A 261 -7.36 -5.55 16.89
N LEU A 262 -8.31 -4.61 16.96
CA LEU A 262 -8.43 -3.60 18.00
C LEU A 262 -9.89 -3.46 18.39
N SER A 263 -10.16 -3.38 19.70
CA SER A 263 -11.48 -3.01 20.23
C SER A 263 -11.66 -1.49 20.24
N SER A 264 -10.58 -0.75 20.45
CA SER A 264 -10.53 0.71 20.45
C SER A 264 -9.16 1.22 20.02
N GLU A 265 -9.13 2.36 19.35
CA GLU A 265 -7.87 3.07 19.05
C GLU A 265 -7.14 3.53 20.31
N LYS A 266 -7.83 3.62 21.43
CA LYS A 266 -7.24 3.97 22.74
C LYS A 266 -6.35 2.87 23.32
N ASP A 267 -6.52 1.64 22.81
CA ASP A 267 -5.72 0.49 23.22
C ASP A 267 -4.32 0.48 22.58
N ILE A 268 -4.06 1.42 21.64
CA ILE A 268 -2.77 1.52 20.96
C ILE A 268 -1.75 2.20 21.88
N THR A 269 -0.71 1.48 22.24
CA THR A 269 0.45 2.00 22.95
C THR A 269 1.60 2.30 22.00
N THR A 270 2.50 3.20 22.40
CA THR A 270 3.68 3.57 21.60
C THR A 270 4.92 3.42 22.45
N VAL A 271 5.98 2.82 21.89
CA VAL A 271 7.27 2.63 22.54
C VAL A 271 8.42 3.13 21.63
N GLY A 272 9.59 3.32 22.21
CA GLY A 272 10.76 3.84 21.49
C GLY A 272 10.74 5.35 21.41
N GLU A 273 10.76 5.90 20.20
CA GLU A 273 10.82 7.35 19.98
C GLU A 273 9.51 8.05 20.37
N ASN A 274 9.62 9.30 20.84
CA ASN A 274 8.46 10.11 21.20
C ASN A 274 7.65 10.46 19.93
N GLU A 275 6.34 10.30 20.00
CA GLU A 275 5.42 10.58 18.88
C GLU A 275 5.56 12.03 18.36
N SER A 276 5.82 13.00 19.26
CA SER A 276 5.97 14.41 18.85
C SER A 276 7.11 14.60 17.85
N ASN A 277 8.17 13.80 17.97
CA ASN A 277 9.32 13.85 17.07
C ASN A 277 9.06 13.18 15.71
N CYS A 278 8.05 12.31 15.63
CA CYS A 278 7.64 11.62 14.40
C CYS A 278 6.48 12.31 13.67
N LYS A 279 5.86 13.35 14.27
CA LYS A 279 4.79 14.10 13.64
C LYS A 279 5.28 14.87 12.41
N CYS A 280 4.48 14.85 11.33
CA CYS A 280 4.75 15.62 10.13
C CYS A 280 3.53 16.48 9.75
N PRO A 281 3.36 17.67 10.34
CA PRO A 281 2.20 18.54 10.09
C PRO A 281 2.13 19.08 8.66
N ASN A 282 3.26 19.09 7.95
CA ASN A 282 3.35 19.57 6.57
C ASN A 282 2.97 18.51 5.52
N PHE A 283 2.63 17.30 5.93
CA PHE A 283 2.19 16.24 5.02
C PHE A 283 0.86 16.62 4.35
N LYS A 284 0.85 16.66 3.03
CA LYS A 284 -0.33 17.02 2.24
C LYS A 284 -1.28 15.84 2.12
N ILE A 285 -2.23 15.74 3.05
CA ILE A 285 -3.21 14.66 3.06
C ILE A 285 -4.16 14.73 1.85
N VAL A 286 -4.59 13.56 1.37
CA VAL A 286 -5.69 13.42 0.40
C VAL A 286 -7.00 13.33 1.17
N LYS A 287 -7.79 14.41 1.15
CA LYS A 287 -9.09 14.47 1.83
C LYS A 287 -10.15 13.72 1.01
N ASN A 288 -10.85 12.80 1.65
CA ASN A 288 -12.08 12.22 1.14
C ASN A 288 -13.28 13.02 1.66
N PRO A 289 -14.28 13.36 0.81
CA PRO A 289 -15.52 13.94 1.32
C PRO A 289 -16.19 12.97 2.29
N SER A 290 -16.73 13.49 3.40
CA SER A 290 -17.45 12.64 4.38
C SER A 290 -18.80 12.21 3.82
N LYS A 291 -19.23 10.97 4.14
CA LYS A 291 -20.60 10.48 3.83
C LYS A 291 -21.71 11.37 4.39
N THR A 292 -21.47 12.02 5.52
CA THR A 292 -22.49 12.86 6.19
C THR A 292 -22.98 13.97 5.29
N LEU A 293 -22.12 14.55 4.45
CA LEU A 293 -22.54 15.58 3.49
C LEU A 293 -23.40 15.02 2.35
N GLN A 294 -23.22 13.75 1.98
CA GLN A 294 -24.01 13.10 0.93
C GLN A 294 -25.43 12.71 1.36
N ILE A 295 -25.66 12.46 2.66
CA ILE A 295 -26.97 12.04 3.19
C ILE A 295 -27.91 13.25 3.35
N MET A 296 -27.38 14.48 3.54
CA MET A 296 -28.17 15.69 3.76
C MET A 296 -28.62 16.40 2.48
N ILE A 297 -28.24 15.92 1.30
CA ILE A 297 -28.49 16.59 0.02
C ILE A 297 -29.53 15.75 -0.77
N PRO A 298 -30.61 16.37 -1.31
CA PRO A 298 -31.58 15.68 -2.17
C PRO A 298 -30.89 14.96 -3.35
N GLY A 299 -31.41 13.79 -3.73
CA GLY A 299 -30.74 12.88 -4.70
C GLY A 299 -30.37 13.55 -6.02
N TRP A 300 -31.19 14.45 -6.54
CA TRP A 300 -30.90 15.20 -7.78
C TRP A 300 -29.76 16.23 -7.61
N VAL A 301 -29.68 16.89 -6.43
CA VAL A 301 -28.56 17.80 -6.11
C VAL A 301 -27.27 16.98 -5.94
N ASN A 302 -27.39 15.80 -5.32
CA ASN A 302 -26.25 14.91 -5.14
C ASN A 302 -25.71 14.41 -6.49
N PHE A 303 -26.57 14.14 -7.47
CA PHE A 303 -26.17 13.79 -8.82
C PHE A 303 -25.40 14.92 -9.52
N ILE A 304 -25.86 16.17 -9.39
CA ILE A 304 -25.21 17.35 -9.95
C ILE A 304 -23.90 17.64 -9.21
N ALA A 305 -23.93 17.63 -7.86
CA ALA A 305 -22.75 17.84 -7.02
C ALA A 305 -21.66 16.79 -7.31
N LYS A 306 -22.03 15.52 -7.46
CA LYS A 306 -21.12 14.43 -7.79
C LYS A 306 -20.37 14.72 -9.09
N LYS A 307 -21.04 15.20 -10.11
CA LYS A 307 -20.45 15.57 -11.40
C LYS A 307 -19.43 16.69 -11.30
N PHE A 308 -19.61 17.65 -10.38
CA PHE A 308 -18.67 18.77 -10.16
C PHE A 308 -17.50 18.42 -9.21
N PHE A 309 -17.70 17.50 -8.28
CA PHE A 309 -16.70 17.16 -7.28
C PHE A 309 -15.86 15.94 -7.63
N GLU A 310 -16.31 15.07 -8.53
CA GLU A 310 -15.56 13.90 -8.98
C GLU A 310 -14.40 14.30 -9.88
N LYS A 311 -13.22 13.76 -9.56
CA LYS A 311 -12.03 13.93 -10.39
C LYS A 311 -12.05 12.91 -11.51
N THR A 312 -11.82 13.34 -12.74
CA THR A 312 -11.68 12.48 -13.92
C THR A 312 -10.26 12.48 -14.44
N PRO A 313 -9.77 11.36 -15.00
CA PRO A 313 -8.45 11.32 -15.63
C PRO A 313 -8.45 12.17 -16.90
N ARG A 314 -7.43 13.01 -17.03
CA ARG A 314 -7.15 13.82 -18.22
C ARG A 314 -5.77 13.46 -18.74
N PHE A 315 -5.70 13.10 -20.00
CA PHE A 315 -4.48 12.64 -20.65
C PHE A 315 -3.74 13.83 -21.28
N ASN A 316 -2.45 13.95 -20.97
CA ASN A 316 -1.59 14.98 -21.57
C ASN A 316 -0.87 14.40 -22.80
N PRO A 317 -1.23 14.85 -24.02
CA PRO A 317 -0.65 14.33 -25.25
C PRO A 317 0.85 14.63 -25.40
N LYS A 318 1.36 15.68 -24.73
CA LYS A 318 2.79 16.03 -24.77
C LYS A 318 3.66 15.10 -23.93
N LYS A 319 3.08 14.47 -22.88
CA LYS A 319 3.79 13.54 -21.97
C LYS A 319 3.51 12.07 -22.31
N CYS A 320 2.46 11.78 -23.06
CA CYS A 320 2.04 10.40 -23.32
C CYS A 320 2.97 9.71 -24.33
N VAL A 321 3.71 8.71 -23.87
CA VAL A 321 4.59 7.85 -24.68
C VAL A 321 3.86 6.68 -25.34
N ARG A 322 2.55 6.62 -25.25
CA ARG A 322 1.70 5.62 -25.93
C ARG A 322 1.98 4.15 -25.53
N CYS A 323 2.49 3.92 -24.34
CA CYS A 323 2.87 2.57 -23.87
C CYS A 323 1.68 1.61 -23.63
N GLY A 324 0.44 2.09 -23.63
CA GLY A 324 -0.76 1.26 -23.48
C GLY A 324 -1.10 0.78 -22.07
N ARG A 325 -0.25 0.98 -21.05
CA ARG A 325 -0.46 0.46 -19.68
C ARG A 325 -1.77 0.93 -19.05
N CYS A 326 -2.17 2.18 -19.28
CA CYS A 326 -3.44 2.71 -18.79
C CYS A 326 -4.66 2.02 -19.44
N LYS A 327 -4.57 1.60 -20.70
CA LYS A 327 -5.59 0.78 -21.37
C LYS A 327 -5.64 -0.61 -20.71
N GLN A 328 -4.50 -1.25 -20.54
CA GLN A 328 -4.39 -2.59 -19.97
C GLN A 328 -4.93 -2.68 -18.53
N ILE A 329 -4.65 -1.68 -17.68
CA ILE A 329 -5.07 -1.67 -16.27
C ILE A 329 -6.52 -1.20 -16.07
N CYS A 330 -7.19 -0.67 -17.07
CA CYS A 330 -8.53 -0.11 -16.91
C CYS A 330 -9.59 -1.21 -16.75
N PRO A 331 -10.18 -1.41 -15.55
CA PRO A 331 -11.13 -2.50 -15.33
C PRO A 331 -12.47 -2.28 -16.03
N ALA A 332 -12.78 -1.04 -16.45
CA ALA A 332 -13.97 -0.71 -17.23
C ALA A 332 -13.71 -0.76 -18.77
N HIS A 333 -12.47 -1.03 -19.20
CA HIS A 333 -12.04 -1.13 -20.60
C HIS A 333 -12.41 0.09 -21.46
N ILE A 334 -12.43 1.29 -20.87
CA ILE A 334 -12.84 2.55 -21.54
C ILE A 334 -11.66 3.43 -21.99
N ILE A 335 -10.45 2.91 -22.01
CA ILE A 335 -9.27 3.67 -22.44
C ILE A 335 -8.76 3.09 -23.75
N GLU A 336 -8.68 3.95 -24.77
CA GLU A 336 -8.12 3.62 -26.08
C GLU A 336 -6.97 4.55 -26.47
N LEU A 337 -6.09 4.07 -27.36
CA LEU A 337 -4.98 4.86 -27.91
C LEU A 337 -5.40 5.53 -29.24
N ASN A 338 -6.56 6.19 -29.22
CA ASN A 338 -7.18 6.84 -30.38
C ASN A 338 -7.37 8.35 -30.21
N GLY A 339 -6.86 8.93 -29.13
CA GLY A 339 -6.86 10.37 -28.89
C GLY A 339 -5.96 11.13 -29.87
N LYS A 340 -5.92 12.47 -29.76
CA LYS A 340 -5.04 13.32 -30.57
C LYS A 340 -3.60 12.77 -30.55
N ASN A 341 -3.01 12.60 -31.74
CA ASN A 341 -1.68 11.99 -31.92
C ASN A 341 -1.59 10.53 -31.39
N LYS A 342 -2.67 9.75 -31.50
CA LYS A 342 -2.75 8.37 -30.98
C LYS A 342 -2.45 8.23 -29.48
N THR A 343 -2.68 9.27 -28.70
CA THR A 343 -2.54 9.24 -27.26
C THR A 343 -3.70 8.54 -26.58
N ALA A 344 -3.53 8.16 -25.32
CA ALA A 344 -4.62 7.57 -24.54
C ALA A 344 -5.79 8.56 -24.40
N ASN A 345 -7.01 8.03 -24.45
CA ASN A 345 -8.25 8.78 -24.32
C ASN A 345 -9.34 7.91 -23.70
N LEU A 346 -10.31 8.53 -23.01
CA LEU A 346 -11.54 7.85 -22.57
C LEU A 346 -12.53 7.78 -23.72
N THR A 347 -13.01 6.59 -24.04
CA THR A 347 -14.06 6.37 -25.04
C THR A 347 -15.43 6.74 -24.50
N ASP A 348 -15.69 6.40 -23.23
CA ASP A 348 -16.94 6.71 -22.54
C ASP A 348 -16.65 7.14 -21.08
N LYS A 349 -16.81 8.45 -20.82
CA LYS A 349 -16.56 9.00 -19.47
C LYS A 349 -17.61 8.57 -18.45
N SER A 350 -18.82 8.22 -18.86
CA SER A 350 -19.92 7.84 -17.96
C SER A 350 -19.65 6.49 -17.27
N LYS A 351 -18.86 5.63 -17.93
CA LYS A 351 -18.47 4.32 -17.41
C LYS A 351 -17.21 4.36 -16.54
N CYS A 352 -16.64 5.55 -16.31
CA CYS A 352 -15.43 5.68 -15.49
C CYS A 352 -15.74 5.38 -14.02
N LEU A 353 -15.06 4.38 -13.44
CA LEU A 353 -15.21 3.99 -12.03
C LEU A 353 -14.49 4.92 -11.04
N HIS A 354 -13.75 5.91 -11.52
CA HIS A 354 -12.92 6.80 -10.70
C HIS A 354 -11.97 6.07 -9.74
N CYS A 355 -11.51 4.86 -10.12
CA CYS A 355 -10.56 4.05 -9.36
C CYS A 355 -9.13 4.59 -9.43
N PHE A 356 -8.82 5.38 -10.46
CA PHE A 356 -7.52 6.02 -10.72
C PHE A 356 -6.35 5.09 -11.05
N CYS A 357 -6.58 3.79 -11.24
CA CYS A 357 -5.53 2.83 -11.62
C CYS A 357 -4.72 3.29 -12.85
N CYS A 358 -5.38 3.91 -13.84
CA CYS A 358 -4.71 4.46 -15.02
C CYS A 358 -3.73 5.59 -14.67
N HIS A 359 -4.05 6.43 -13.69
CA HIS A 359 -3.17 7.49 -13.19
C HIS A 359 -1.96 6.91 -12.44
N GLU A 360 -2.19 5.90 -11.59
CA GLU A 360 -1.17 5.27 -10.75
C GLU A 360 -0.09 4.57 -11.57
N ILE A 361 -0.49 3.91 -12.69
CA ILE A 361 0.42 3.10 -13.51
C ILE A 361 1.17 3.89 -14.58
N CYS A 362 0.87 5.18 -14.77
CA CYS A 362 1.47 5.97 -15.83
C CYS A 362 2.96 6.27 -15.55
N PRO A 363 3.91 5.78 -16.36
CA PRO A 363 5.34 5.99 -16.11
C PRO A 363 5.74 7.47 -16.24
N GLU A 364 5.08 8.21 -17.14
CA GLU A 364 5.41 9.58 -17.52
C GLU A 364 4.55 10.62 -16.78
N ASP A 365 3.75 10.21 -15.78
CA ASP A 365 2.79 11.08 -15.10
C ASP A 365 1.94 11.92 -16.09
N ALA A 366 1.62 11.31 -17.24
CA ALA A 366 0.86 11.93 -18.31
C ALA A 366 -0.65 12.02 -18.02
N ILE A 367 -1.13 11.40 -16.94
CA ILE A 367 -2.55 11.37 -16.58
C ILE A 367 -2.74 12.22 -15.34
N LYS A 368 -3.48 13.32 -15.45
CA LYS A 368 -3.81 14.20 -14.31
C LYS A 368 -5.27 14.04 -13.93
N LEU A 369 -5.55 14.07 -12.64
CA LEU A 369 -6.91 14.02 -12.11
C LEU A 369 -7.44 15.44 -11.94
N LYS A 370 -8.44 15.81 -12.76
CA LYS A 370 -9.04 17.14 -12.70
C LYS A 370 -10.54 17.04 -12.36
N ARG A 371 -11.03 18.01 -11.61
CA ARG A 371 -12.47 18.30 -11.52
C ARG A 371 -12.93 18.95 -12.81
N PHE A 372 -14.22 18.87 -13.11
CA PHE A 372 -14.81 19.59 -14.25
C PHE A 372 -14.70 21.09 -14.05
#